data_6f49e279f19b6f989ef620998f23df0f
#
_entry.id   6f49e279f19b6f989ef620998f23df0f
#
_cell.length_a   1.000
_cell.length_b   1.000
_cell.length_c   1.000
_cell.angle_alpha   90.00
_cell.angle_beta   90.00
_cell.angle_gamma   90.00
#
_symmetry.space_group_name_H-M   'P 1'
#
loop_
_entity.id
_entity.type
_entity.pdbx_description
1 polymer ?
#
loop_
_entity_poly.entity_id
_entity_poly.type
_entity_poly.pdbx_seq_one_letter_code
_entity_poly.pdbx_strand_id
1 'polypeptide(L)'
;TTRMQADARLSLGGADAVVASGRPSEGDGPLDDALIAQLSSLDGVASARGEHWNIIYLDLPSQLEDTMGASIVVRDVPALSERTTLTAGRLPQGAGEVAIDTILAEKQALGVGDAIRLKNDKNGSTRTSPTVVGIVSPGPDAGLNEGMGTVYATVDQLAAMGVSTNYYRLYVNAKPGTSTGALVSEVEPVVHAVQSSASVVDADTAVAQRAAASQ
;
A
#
# COMPACT_ATOMS: atom_id res chain seq x y z
N THR A 1 -6.54 21.67 -9.41
CA THR A 1 -5.10 21.36 -9.35
C THR A 1 -4.60 21.36 -7.90
N THR A 2 -4.87 22.42 -7.14
CA THR A 2 -4.33 22.59 -5.77
C THR A 2 -4.86 21.55 -4.77
N ARG A 3 -6.14 21.14 -4.88
CA ARG A 3 -6.75 20.15 -3.98
C ARG A 3 -6.22 18.74 -4.23
N MET A 4 -6.11 18.33 -5.50
CA MET A 4 -5.54 17.02 -5.85
C MET A 4 -4.07 16.88 -5.43
N GLN A 5 -3.28 17.97 -5.55
CA GLN A 5 -1.89 17.98 -5.08
C GLN A 5 -1.80 17.89 -3.56
N ALA A 6 -2.67 18.61 -2.83
CA ALA A 6 -2.74 18.52 -1.37
C ALA A 6 -3.17 17.12 -0.91
N ASP A 7 -4.15 16.52 -1.57
CA ASP A 7 -4.62 15.17 -1.27
C ASP A 7 -3.53 14.12 -1.57
N ALA A 8 -2.82 14.25 -2.70
CA ALA A 8 -1.70 13.39 -3.04
C ALA A 8 -0.53 13.50 -2.05
N ARG A 9 -0.24 14.72 -1.55
CA ARG A 9 0.82 14.92 -0.55
C ARG A 9 0.47 14.33 0.81
N LEU A 10 -0.80 14.41 1.21
CA LEU A 10 -1.30 13.74 2.42
C LEU A 10 -1.18 12.22 2.32
N SER A 11 -1.38 11.65 1.13
CA SER A 11 -1.23 10.21 0.91
C SER A 11 0.22 9.70 1.04
N LEU A 12 1.21 10.61 0.97
CA LEU A 12 2.62 10.30 1.20
C LEU A 12 2.99 10.32 2.70
N GLY A 13 2.04 10.69 3.59
CA GLY A 13 2.26 10.71 5.03
C GLY A 13 3.42 11.62 5.46
N GLY A 14 3.63 12.75 4.76
CA GLY A 14 4.69 13.72 5.05
C GLY A 14 6.10 13.27 4.67
N ALA A 15 6.25 12.26 3.82
CA ALA A 15 7.57 11.84 3.33
C ALA A 15 8.23 12.91 2.47
N ASP A 16 9.56 12.99 2.53
CA ASP A 16 10.39 13.90 1.73
C ASP A 16 10.84 13.24 0.41
N ALA A 17 11.02 11.91 0.41
CA ALA A 17 11.32 11.13 -0.78
C ALA A 17 10.53 9.83 -0.82
N VAL A 18 10.29 9.32 -2.03
CA VAL A 18 9.56 8.08 -2.29
C VAL A 18 10.40 7.16 -3.16
N VAL A 19 10.53 5.93 -2.72
CA VAL A 19 11.10 4.82 -3.50
C VAL A 19 9.95 3.96 -3.99
N ALA A 20 9.87 3.72 -5.29
CA ALA A 20 8.88 2.82 -5.86
C ALA A 20 9.58 1.64 -6.55
N SER A 21 9.06 0.42 -6.28
CA SER A 21 9.55 -0.77 -6.96
C SER A 21 9.33 -0.64 -8.47
N GLY A 22 10.39 -0.95 -9.25
CA GLY A 22 10.32 -1.10 -10.69
C GLY A 22 9.92 -2.53 -11.09
N ARG A 23 10.20 -2.88 -12.36
CA ARG A 23 10.17 -4.27 -12.80
C ARG A 23 11.52 -4.89 -12.45
N PRO A 24 11.59 -5.82 -11.47
CA PRO A 24 12.86 -6.42 -11.10
C PRO A 24 13.49 -7.11 -12.30
N SER A 25 14.80 -6.89 -12.46
CA SER A 25 15.64 -7.59 -13.42
C SER A 25 16.27 -8.82 -12.76
N GLU A 26 16.88 -9.68 -13.55
CA GLU A 26 17.64 -10.82 -13.01
C GLU A 26 18.76 -10.30 -12.10
N GLY A 27 18.77 -10.75 -10.84
CA GLY A 27 19.71 -10.33 -9.82
C GLY A 27 19.22 -9.18 -8.93
N ASP A 28 18.11 -8.51 -9.26
CA ASP A 28 17.53 -7.49 -8.39
C ASP A 28 16.92 -8.13 -7.12
N GLY A 29 17.15 -7.47 -6.00
CA GLY A 29 16.55 -7.81 -4.71
C GLY A 29 15.19 -7.12 -4.48
N PRO A 30 14.46 -7.55 -3.45
CA PRO A 30 13.20 -6.93 -3.06
C PRO A 30 13.43 -5.61 -2.30
N LEU A 31 12.41 -4.77 -2.29
CA LEU A 31 12.29 -3.71 -1.28
C LEU A 31 11.79 -4.37 0.02
N ASP A 32 12.65 -4.49 1.00
CA ASP A 32 12.38 -5.22 2.24
C ASP A 32 12.89 -4.48 3.49
N ASP A 33 12.76 -5.12 4.65
CA ASP A 33 13.22 -4.57 5.92
C ASP A 33 14.74 -4.39 5.97
N ALA A 34 15.50 -5.21 5.23
CA ALA A 34 16.97 -5.05 5.17
C ALA A 34 17.34 -3.74 4.46
N LEU A 35 16.64 -3.40 3.37
CA LEU A 35 16.82 -2.12 2.70
C LEU A 35 16.36 -0.95 3.58
N ILE A 36 15.24 -1.07 4.30
CA ILE A 36 14.80 -0.05 5.27
C ILE A 36 15.89 0.20 6.32
N ALA A 37 16.51 -0.86 6.86
CA ALA A 37 17.58 -0.73 7.84
C ALA A 37 18.82 -0.02 7.25
N GLN A 38 19.21 -0.34 6.00
CA GLN A 38 20.30 0.35 5.30
C GLN A 38 19.98 1.83 5.10
N LEU A 39 18.79 2.17 4.60
CA LEU A 39 18.37 3.57 4.42
C LEU A 39 18.35 4.34 5.73
N SER A 40 17.85 3.72 6.80
CA SER A 40 17.79 4.34 8.13
C SER A 40 19.16 4.60 8.75
N SER A 41 20.22 3.98 8.24
CA SER A 41 21.60 4.21 8.67
C SER A 41 22.28 5.38 7.97
N LEU A 42 21.68 5.95 6.94
CA LEU A 42 22.25 7.06 6.18
C LEU A 42 22.22 8.37 6.98
N ASP A 43 23.22 9.22 6.77
CA ASP A 43 23.38 10.45 7.57
C ASP A 43 22.24 11.43 7.40
N GLY A 44 21.69 11.58 6.19
CA GLY A 44 20.58 12.48 5.87
C GLY A 44 19.19 11.93 6.19
N VAL A 45 19.04 10.65 6.55
CA VAL A 45 17.77 9.97 6.75
C VAL A 45 17.34 10.03 8.23
N ALA A 46 16.17 10.57 8.51
CA ALA A 46 15.54 10.53 9.83
C ALA A 46 14.75 9.24 10.06
N SER A 47 14.02 8.79 9.05
CA SER A 47 13.26 7.54 9.09
C SER A 47 12.96 7.02 7.70
N ALA A 48 12.79 5.70 7.60
CA ALA A 48 12.26 5.05 6.41
C ALA A 48 11.17 4.06 6.82
N ARG A 49 10.11 3.96 6.03
CA ARG A 49 9.00 3.01 6.24
C ARG A 49 8.56 2.42 4.91
N GLY A 50 8.05 1.19 4.95
CA GLY A 50 7.53 0.51 3.78
C GLY A 50 6.00 0.52 3.70
N GLU A 51 5.48 0.32 2.51
CA GLU A 51 4.07 0.13 2.21
C GLU A 51 3.89 -1.14 1.37
N HIS A 52 3.00 -2.02 1.82
CA HIS A 52 2.54 -3.15 1.04
C HIS A 52 1.32 -2.74 0.21
N TRP A 53 1.29 -3.17 -1.04
CA TRP A 53 0.17 -2.99 -1.95
C TRP A 53 0.13 -4.14 -2.94
N ASN A 54 -0.98 -4.83 -3.02
CA ASN A 54 -1.18 -5.95 -3.94
C ASN A 54 -2.62 -5.94 -4.46
N ILE A 55 -2.85 -6.62 -5.58
CA ILE A 55 -4.18 -6.94 -6.06
C ILE A 55 -4.49 -8.39 -5.64
N ILE A 56 -5.63 -8.55 -4.99
CA ILE A 56 -6.21 -9.83 -4.64
C ILE A 56 -7.63 -9.91 -5.20
N TYR A 57 -8.32 -11.01 -4.97
CA TYR A 57 -9.63 -11.25 -5.55
C TYR A 57 -10.61 -11.71 -4.48
N LEU A 58 -11.87 -11.30 -4.63
CA LEU A 58 -12.97 -11.92 -3.91
C LEU A 58 -13.14 -13.36 -4.41
N ASP A 59 -13.34 -14.30 -3.50
CA ASP A 59 -13.68 -15.67 -3.84
C ASP A 59 -15.21 -15.79 -3.99
N LEU A 60 -15.69 -15.36 -5.15
CA LEU A 60 -17.09 -15.36 -5.54
C LEU A 60 -17.42 -16.58 -6.40
N PRO A 61 -18.70 -17.00 -6.49
CA PRO A 61 -19.15 -17.89 -7.54
C PRO A 61 -18.82 -17.31 -8.92
N SER A 62 -18.33 -18.13 -9.85
CA SER A 62 -17.79 -17.68 -11.16
C SER A 62 -18.76 -16.78 -11.95
N GLN A 63 -20.07 -16.96 -11.79
CA GLN A 63 -21.09 -16.13 -12.45
C GLN A 63 -21.17 -14.70 -11.90
N LEU A 64 -20.63 -14.44 -10.70
CA LEU A 64 -20.64 -13.15 -10.05
C LEU A 64 -19.32 -12.40 -10.19
N GLU A 65 -18.21 -13.09 -10.52
CA GLU A 65 -16.88 -12.48 -10.63
C GLU A 65 -16.85 -11.35 -11.68
N ASP A 66 -17.44 -11.59 -12.85
CA ASP A 66 -17.46 -10.64 -13.96
C ASP A 66 -18.41 -9.46 -13.73
N THR A 67 -19.47 -9.66 -12.93
CA THR A 67 -20.50 -8.65 -12.70
C THR A 67 -20.25 -7.79 -11.47
N MET A 68 -19.54 -8.32 -10.47
CA MET A 68 -19.33 -7.65 -9.18
C MET A 68 -17.92 -7.08 -9.00
N GLY A 69 -17.03 -7.26 -9.96
CA GLY A 69 -15.65 -6.82 -9.88
C GLY A 69 -14.90 -7.57 -8.76
N ALA A 70 -14.38 -8.75 -9.09
CA ALA A 70 -13.70 -9.61 -8.11
C ALA A 70 -12.35 -9.05 -7.61
N SER A 71 -11.75 -8.12 -8.36
CA SER A 71 -10.46 -7.52 -8.00
C SER A 71 -10.61 -6.51 -6.87
N ILE A 72 -9.76 -6.60 -5.87
CA ILE A 72 -9.66 -5.65 -4.75
C ILE A 72 -8.20 -5.35 -4.44
N VAL A 73 -7.95 -4.19 -3.86
CA VAL A 73 -6.63 -3.80 -3.37
C VAL A 73 -6.45 -4.35 -1.95
N VAL A 74 -5.30 -4.93 -1.64
CA VAL A 74 -4.90 -5.22 -0.27
C VAL A 74 -3.68 -4.39 0.10
N ARG A 75 -3.72 -3.79 1.28
CA ARG A 75 -2.67 -2.94 1.85
C ARG A 75 -2.43 -3.31 3.31
N ASP A 76 -1.28 -2.98 3.82
CA ASP A 76 -1.00 -3.13 5.24
C ASP A 76 -1.70 -2.04 6.09
N VAL A 77 -1.94 -2.34 7.35
CA VAL A 77 -2.58 -1.40 8.30
C VAL A 77 -1.83 -0.06 8.39
N PRO A 78 -0.49 -0.01 8.44
CA PRO A 78 0.26 1.25 8.44
C PRO A 78 0.06 2.13 7.21
N ALA A 79 -0.48 1.60 6.10
CA ALA A 79 -0.80 2.37 4.91
C ALA A 79 -2.06 3.25 5.06
N LEU A 80 -2.79 3.12 6.16
CA LEU A 80 -3.91 4.01 6.46
C LEU A 80 -3.39 5.44 6.65
N SER A 81 -3.89 6.36 5.83
CA SER A 81 -3.52 7.78 5.94
C SER A 81 -4.25 8.45 7.11
N GLU A 82 -3.75 9.62 7.56
CA GLU A 82 -4.42 10.42 8.59
C GLU A 82 -5.86 10.82 8.24
N ARG A 83 -6.21 10.81 6.94
CA ARG A 83 -7.57 11.11 6.45
C ARG A 83 -8.47 9.88 6.39
N THR A 84 -7.93 8.70 6.60
CA THR A 84 -8.73 7.47 6.66
C THR A 84 -9.28 7.33 8.07
N THR A 85 -10.59 7.31 8.20
CA THR A 85 -11.29 7.26 9.49
C THR A 85 -11.90 5.89 9.69
N LEU A 86 -11.65 5.30 10.85
CA LEU A 86 -12.37 4.10 11.29
C LEU A 86 -13.84 4.49 11.56
N THR A 87 -14.75 3.90 10.81
CA THR A 87 -16.21 4.19 10.91
C THR A 87 -16.92 3.16 11.79
N ALA A 88 -16.40 1.94 11.88
CA ALA A 88 -16.93 0.89 12.74
C ALA A 88 -15.84 -0.10 13.15
N GLY A 89 -15.98 -0.71 14.32
CA GLY A 89 -15.07 -1.73 14.82
C GLY A 89 -13.70 -1.21 15.23
N ARG A 90 -12.65 -1.95 14.88
CA ARG A 90 -11.25 -1.66 15.20
C ARG A 90 -10.32 -2.03 14.04
N LEU A 91 -9.06 -1.63 14.11
CA LEU A 91 -8.03 -2.08 13.17
C LEU A 91 -7.63 -3.54 13.46
N PRO A 92 -7.25 -4.33 12.41
CA PRO A 92 -6.76 -5.69 12.58
C PRO A 92 -5.44 -5.71 13.36
N GLN A 93 -5.26 -6.77 14.16
CA GLN A 93 -4.11 -6.94 15.05
C GLN A 93 -3.27 -8.19 14.75
N GLY A 94 -3.75 -9.07 13.87
CA GLY A 94 -3.05 -10.29 13.53
C GLY A 94 -3.65 -11.04 12.34
N ALA A 95 -3.15 -12.25 12.10
CA ALA A 95 -3.70 -13.13 11.09
C ALA A 95 -5.16 -13.49 11.40
N GLY A 96 -5.96 -13.69 10.37
CA GLY A 96 -7.39 -13.98 10.49
C GLY A 96 -8.28 -12.73 10.62
N GLU A 97 -7.70 -11.53 10.65
CA GLU A 97 -8.43 -10.27 10.78
C GLU A 97 -8.11 -9.31 9.64
N VAL A 98 -9.13 -8.59 9.17
CA VAL A 98 -9.00 -7.50 8.18
C VAL A 98 -9.90 -6.32 8.54
N ALA A 99 -9.52 -5.13 8.08
CA ALA A 99 -10.45 -4.02 7.93
C ALA A 99 -10.75 -3.83 6.43
N ILE A 100 -11.95 -3.36 6.11
CA ILE A 100 -12.37 -3.09 4.73
C ILE A 100 -12.84 -1.66 4.60
N ASP A 101 -12.73 -1.08 3.41
CA ASP A 101 -13.31 0.24 3.18
C ASP A 101 -14.84 0.17 3.00
N THR A 102 -15.50 1.33 3.12
CA THR A 102 -16.96 1.43 2.97
C THR A 102 -17.42 1.01 1.58
N ILE A 103 -16.60 1.20 0.55
CA ILE A 103 -16.92 0.79 -0.84
C ILE A 103 -17.10 -0.73 -0.90
N LEU A 104 -16.14 -1.47 -0.34
CA LEU A 104 -16.17 -2.93 -0.31
C LEU A 104 -17.28 -3.44 0.61
N ALA A 105 -17.46 -2.81 1.78
CA ALA A 105 -18.52 -3.13 2.73
C ALA A 105 -19.92 -3.04 2.08
N GLU A 106 -20.18 -1.95 1.36
CA GLU A 106 -21.45 -1.73 0.66
C GLU A 106 -21.64 -2.70 -0.51
N LYS A 107 -20.62 -2.86 -1.36
CA LYS A 107 -20.68 -3.75 -2.54
C LYS A 107 -20.95 -5.21 -2.17
N GLN A 108 -20.39 -5.66 -1.04
CA GLN A 108 -20.49 -7.06 -0.61
C GLN A 108 -21.49 -7.27 0.52
N ALA A 109 -22.17 -6.21 0.98
CA ALA A 109 -23.09 -6.23 2.13
C ALA A 109 -22.44 -6.85 3.40
N LEU A 110 -21.20 -6.44 3.68
CA LEU A 110 -20.39 -6.93 4.81
C LEU A 110 -20.37 -5.91 5.95
N GLY A 111 -20.48 -6.43 7.16
CA GLY A 111 -20.33 -5.69 8.42
C GLY A 111 -19.19 -6.23 9.29
N VAL A 112 -18.94 -5.55 10.40
CA VAL A 112 -18.02 -6.03 11.45
C VAL A 112 -18.54 -7.37 12.02
N GLY A 113 -17.68 -8.38 12.04
CA GLY A 113 -17.98 -9.74 12.46
C GLY A 113 -18.20 -10.72 11.30
N ASP A 114 -18.43 -10.23 10.10
CA ASP A 114 -18.60 -11.10 8.93
C ASP A 114 -17.26 -11.63 8.42
N ALA A 115 -17.30 -12.79 7.74
CA ALA A 115 -16.13 -13.33 7.06
C ALA A 115 -16.11 -12.86 5.59
N ILE A 116 -14.97 -12.36 5.15
CA ILE A 116 -14.74 -12.03 3.75
C ILE A 116 -13.93 -13.13 3.07
N ARG A 117 -14.44 -13.69 1.98
CA ARG A 117 -13.78 -14.77 1.24
C ARG A 117 -12.84 -14.18 0.18
N LEU A 118 -11.56 -14.49 0.31
CA LEU A 118 -10.48 -13.93 -0.50
C LEU A 118 -9.67 -15.02 -1.17
N LYS A 119 -9.13 -14.73 -2.36
CA LYS A 119 -8.13 -15.55 -3.05
C LYS A 119 -6.99 -14.66 -3.57
N ASN A 120 -5.77 -15.18 -3.56
CA ASN A 120 -4.57 -14.40 -3.89
C ASN A 120 -4.41 -14.13 -5.39
N ASP A 121 -4.97 -14.95 -6.24
CA ASP A 121 -4.93 -14.82 -7.69
C ASP A 121 -6.25 -15.25 -8.33
N LYS A 122 -6.39 -15.08 -9.64
CA LYS A 122 -7.59 -15.46 -10.38
C LYS A 122 -7.91 -16.96 -10.28
N ASN A 123 -6.90 -17.81 -10.14
CA ASN A 123 -7.05 -19.25 -10.05
C ASN A 123 -7.35 -19.71 -8.62
N GLY A 124 -7.05 -18.85 -7.63
CA GLY A 124 -7.29 -19.12 -6.22
C GLY A 124 -6.37 -20.20 -5.67
N SER A 125 -5.06 -20.08 -5.92
CA SER A 125 -4.07 -21.02 -5.38
C SER A 125 -4.03 -20.97 -3.84
N THR A 126 -4.30 -19.80 -3.26
CA THR A 126 -4.51 -19.65 -1.81
C THR A 126 -5.85 -18.95 -1.57
N ARG A 127 -6.68 -19.57 -0.71
CA ARG A 127 -7.96 -19.02 -0.26
C ARG A 127 -7.96 -18.82 1.23
N THR A 128 -8.52 -17.72 1.67
CA THR A 128 -8.66 -17.37 3.09
C THR A 128 -10.03 -16.77 3.35
N SER A 129 -10.45 -16.80 4.61
CA SER A 129 -11.73 -16.21 5.04
C SER A 129 -11.53 -15.42 6.34
N PRO A 130 -10.73 -14.33 6.33
CA PRO A 130 -10.55 -13.52 7.52
C PRO A 130 -11.85 -12.85 7.95
N THR A 131 -11.93 -12.53 9.24
CA THR A 131 -13.04 -11.78 9.83
C THR A 131 -12.84 -10.29 9.60
N VAL A 132 -13.87 -9.59 9.16
CA VAL A 132 -13.92 -8.14 9.11
C VAL A 132 -14.05 -7.60 10.54
N VAL A 133 -13.00 -6.99 11.06
CA VAL A 133 -12.97 -6.41 12.42
C VAL A 133 -13.15 -4.91 12.42
N GLY A 134 -13.05 -4.26 11.27
CA GLY A 134 -13.24 -2.83 11.14
C GLY A 134 -13.70 -2.41 9.75
N ILE A 135 -14.39 -1.27 9.70
CA ILE A 135 -14.77 -0.59 8.45
C ILE A 135 -14.18 0.80 8.50
N VAL A 136 -13.51 1.21 7.42
CA VAL A 136 -12.84 2.50 7.31
C VAL A 136 -13.43 3.31 6.17
N SER A 137 -13.49 4.64 6.32
CA SER A 137 -13.78 5.48 5.17
C SER A 137 -12.58 5.46 4.22
N PRO A 138 -12.80 5.40 2.90
CA PRO A 138 -11.71 5.37 1.95
C PRO A 138 -10.86 6.64 2.07
N GLY A 139 -9.53 6.45 2.05
CA GLY A 139 -8.57 7.55 2.05
C GLY A 139 -8.55 8.30 0.72
N PRO A 140 -7.68 9.31 0.59
CA PRO A 140 -7.55 10.11 -0.63
C PRO A 140 -7.16 9.29 -1.87
N ASP A 141 -6.64 8.09 -1.67
CA ASP A 141 -6.25 7.16 -2.74
C ASP A 141 -7.41 6.33 -3.30
N ALA A 142 -8.59 6.40 -2.71
CA ALA A 142 -9.73 5.58 -3.15
C ALA A 142 -10.14 5.87 -4.59
N GLY A 143 -10.00 7.12 -5.03
CA GLY A 143 -10.24 7.50 -6.43
C GLY A 143 -9.21 6.94 -7.42
N LEU A 144 -8.01 6.57 -6.94
CA LEU A 144 -6.94 6.00 -7.77
C LEU A 144 -7.11 4.48 -7.98
N ASN A 145 -7.98 3.85 -7.21
CA ASN A 145 -8.25 2.41 -7.31
C ASN A 145 -9.46 2.10 -8.21
N GLU A 146 -9.90 3.04 -9.04
CA GLU A 146 -11.00 2.89 -10.02
C GLU A 146 -12.29 2.29 -9.40
N GLY A 147 -12.57 2.62 -8.15
CA GLY A 147 -13.73 2.07 -7.41
C GLY A 147 -13.57 0.62 -6.95
N MET A 148 -12.38 0.05 -7.06
CA MET A 148 -12.05 -1.21 -6.37
C MET A 148 -12.06 -0.94 -4.86
N GLY A 149 -12.66 -1.85 -4.10
CA GLY A 149 -12.59 -1.80 -2.65
C GLY A 149 -11.18 -2.10 -2.15
N THR A 150 -10.91 -1.72 -0.92
CA THR A 150 -9.60 -1.94 -0.26
C THR A 150 -9.76 -2.79 1.00
N VAL A 151 -8.89 -3.78 1.12
CA VAL A 151 -8.70 -4.57 2.34
C VAL A 151 -7.42 -4.11 3.02
N TYR A 152 -7.47 -3.84 4.31
CA TYR A 152 -6.31 -3.55 5.15
C TYR A 152 -6.03 -4.73 6.05
N ALA A 153 -4.80 -5.21 6.03
CA ALA A 153 -4.36 -6.42 6.73
C ALA A 153 -3.02 -6.21 7.45
N THR A 154 -2.75 -7.01 8.46
CA THR A 154 -1.40 -7.10 9.04
C THR A 154 -0.49 -7.88 8.09
N VAL A 155 0.84 -7.75 8.26
CA VAL A 155 1.83 -8.51 7.47
C VAL A 155 1.59 -10.02 7.61
N ASP A 156 1.25 -10.50 8.80
CA ASP A 156 0.93 -11.92 9.05
C ASP A 156 -0.29 -12.38 8.22
N GLN A 157 -1.30 -11.52 8.10
CA GLN A 157 -2.47 -11.82 7.26
C GLN A 157 -2.12 -11.75 5.78
N LEU A 158 -1.25 -10.83 5.33
CA LEU A 158 -0.74 -10.81 3.95
C LEU A 158 -0.04 -12.14 3.61
N ALA A 159 0.84 -12.61 4.50
CA ALA A 159 1.52 -13.89 4.35
C ALA A 159 0.52 -15.06 4.29
N ALA A 160 -0.48 -15.08 5.18
CA ALA A 160 -1.53 -16.10 5.18
C ALA A 160 -2.37 -16.10 3.88
N MET A 161 -2.54 -14.96 3.24
CA MET A 161 -3.19 -14.84 1.93
C MET A 161 -2.29 -15.28 0.76
N GLY A 162 -1.00 -15.57 1.01
CA GLY A 162 -0.05 -15.95 -0.03
C GLY A 162 0.32 -14.81 -0.99
N VAL A 163 0.17 -13.55 -0.53
CA VAL A 163 0.63 -12.37 -1.28
C VAL A 163 2.03 -11.98 -0.85
N SER A 164 2.73 -11.23 -1.70
CA SER A 164 4.08 -10.75 -1.40
C SER A 164 4.08 -9.87 -0.15
N THR A 165 5.05 -10.12 0.74
CA THR A 165 5.38 -9.28 1.89
C THR A 165 6.55 -8.32 1.60
N ASN A 166 6.99 -8.24 0.35
CA ASN A 166 7.92 -7.19 -0.09
C ASN A 166 7.19 -5.87 -0.21
N TYR A 167 7.88 -4.78 0.04
CA TYR A 167 7.29 -3.45 -0.08
C TYR A 167 7.10 -3.06 -1.54
N TYR A 168 5.96 -2.45 -1.81
CA TYR A 168 5.65 -1.81 -3.08
C TYR A 168 6.30 -0.42 -3.18
N ARG A 169 6.35 0.30 -2.04
CA ARG A 169 6.98 1.61 -1.89
C ARG A 169 7.68 1.74 -0.56
N LEU A 170 8.73 2.59 -0.54
CA LEU A 170 9.31 3.08 0.69
C LEU A 170 9.13 4.61 0.74
N TYR A 171 8.89 5.10 1.93
CA TYR A 171 8.75 6.52 2.24
C TYR A 171 9.89 6.92 3.16
N VAL A 172 10.66 7.92 2.75
CA VAL A 172 11.87 8.35 3.45
C VAL A 172 11.73 9.79 3.91
N ASN A 173 12.02 10.04 5.17
CA ASN A 173 12.03 11.37 5.75
C ASN A 173 13.45 11.85 5.97
N ALA A 174 13.71 13.11 5.66
CA ALA A 174 14.98 13.77 5.85
C ALA A 174 15.19 14.19 7.31
N LYS A 175 16.44 14.16 7.78
CA LYS A 175 16.80 14.86 9.01
C LYS A 175 16.68 16.38 8.83
N PRO A 176 16.42 17.13 9.91
CA PRO A 176 16.44 18.59 9.85
C PRO A 176 17.73 19.12 9.23
N GLY A 177 17.60 19.98 8.24
CA GLY A 177 18.74 20.57 7.52
C GLY A 177 19.20 19.79 6.27
N THR A 178 18.72 18.59 6.05
CA THR A 178 18.93 17.85 4.79
C THR A 178 17.92 18.29 3.75
N SER A 179 18.37 18.79 2.61
CA SER A 179 17.45 19.12 1.50
C SER A 179 16.92 17.85 0.83
N THR A 180 15.77 17.93 0.19
CA THR A 180 15.18 16.80 -0.55
C THR A 180 16.09 16.30 -1.68
N GLY A 181 16.79 17.20 -2.37
CA GLY A 181 17.77 16.81 -3.39
C GLY A 181 18.97 16.06 -2.82
N ALA A 182 19.48 16.49 -1.66
CA ALA A 182 20.56 15.79 -0.96
C ALA A 182 20.09 14.40 -0.49
N LEU A 183 18.88 14.31 0.07
CA LEU A 183 18.28 13.06 0.48
C LEU A 183 18.16 12.07 -0.68
N VAL A 184 17.59 12.50 -1.83
CA VAL A 184 17.47 11.64 -3.03
C VAL A 184 18.84 11.16 -3.49
N SER A 185 19.84 12.06 -3.55
CA SER A 185 21.20 11.71 -3.97
C SER A 185 21.89 10.71 -3.04
N GLU A 186 21.55 10.69 -1.76
CA GLU A 186 22.08 9.76 -0.77
C GLU A 186 21.36 8.40 -0.81
N VAL A 187 20.05 8.40 -1.02
CA VAL A 187 19.19 7.22 -1.02
C VAL A 187 19.32 6.41 -2.33
N GLU A 188 19.37 7.09 -3.46
CA GLU A 188 19.32 6.48 -4.80
C GLU A 188 20.39 5.41 -5.03
N PRO A 189 21.69 5.61 -4.71
CA PRO A 189 22.72 4.57 -4.90
C PRO A 189 22.46 3.31 -4.07
N VAL A 190 21.95 3.46 -2.85
CA VAL A 190 21.64 2.33 -1.95
C VAL A 190 20.48 1.52 -2.49
N VAL A 191 19.43 2.19 -2.96
CA VAL A 191 18.27 1.54 -3.58
C VAL A 191 18.66 0.83 -4.87
N HIS A 192 19.42 1.49 -5.76
CA HIS A 192 19.81 0.92 -7.05
C HIS A 192 20.80 -0.25 -6.90
N ALA A 193 21.56 -0.33 -5.80
CA ALA A 193 22.39 -1.49 -5.50
C ALA A 193 21.54 -2.74 -5.17
N VAL A 194 20.30 -2.57 -4.71
CA VAL A 194 19.37 -3.66 -4.40
C VAL A 194 18.44 -3.91 -5.61
N GLN A 195 17.84 -2.87 -6.15
CA GLN A 195 16.93 -2.95 -7.28
C GLN A 195 17.21 -1.82 -8.27
N SER A 196 17.91 -2.14 -9.35
CA SER A 196 18.35 -1.16 -10.34
C SER A 196 17.21 -0.44 -11.07
N SER A 197 16.05 -1.08 -11.16
CA SER A 197 14.85 -0.55 -11.82
C SER A 197 13.94 0.27 -10.90
N ALA A 198 14.21 0.32 -9.60
CA ALA A 198 13.43 1.12 -8.67
C ALA A 198 13.60 2.61 -8.96
N SER A 199 12.54 3.38 -8.79
CA SER A 199 12.60 4.84 -8.88
C SER A 199 12.79 5.47 -7.50
N VAL A 200 13.62 6.50 -7.44
CA VAL A 200 13.79 7.34 -6.24
C VAL A 200 13.49 8.78 -6.64
N VAL A 201 12.46 9.36 -6.08
CA VAL A 201 12.04 10.72 -6.40
C VAL A 201 11.70 11.51 -5.14
N ASP A 202 11.82 12.83 -5.21
CA ASP A 202 11.31 13.70 -4.16
C ASP A 202 9.78 13.68 -4.09
N ALA A 203 9.23 14.12 -2.96
CA ALA A 203 7.79 14.09 -2.71
C ALA A 203 6.99 14.91 -3.72
N ASP A 204 7.50 16.05 -4.18
CA ASP A 204 6.80 16.92 -5.13
C ASP A 204 6.72 16.25 -6.51
N THR A 205 7.80 15.61 -6.94
CA THR A 205 7.83 14.77 -8.16
C THR A 205 6.88 13.58 -8.04
N ALA A 206 6.86 12.88 -6.91
CA ALA A 206 5.94 11.77 -6.68
C ALA A 206 4.47 12.21 -6.73
N VAL A 207 4.14 13.37 -6.16
CA VAL A 207 2.81 13.99 -6.24
C VAL A 207 2.43 14.31 -7.68
N ALA A 208 3.36 14.90 -8.44
CA ALA A 208 3.12 15.27 -9.84
C ALA A 208 2.88 14.02 -10.71
N GLN A 209 3.68 12.97 -10.55
CA GLN A 209 3.52 11.69 -11.25
C GLN A 209 2.16 11.04 -10.94
N ARG A 210 1.75 11.07 -9.68
CA ARG A 210 0.46 10.51 -9.25
C ARG A 210 -0.72 11.28 -9.84
N ALA A 211 -0.65 12.61 -9.85
CA ALA A 211 -1.68 13.45 -10.46
C ALA A 211 -1.78 13.23 -11.99
N ALA A 212 -0.67 12.97 -12.67
CA ALA A 212 -0.65 12.68 -14.10
C ALA A 212 -1.25 11.31 -14.44
N ALA A 213 -1.05 10.31 -13.57
CA ALA A 213 -1.61 8.97 -13.77
C ALA A 213 -3.13 8.89 -13.53
N SER A 214 -3.75 9.94 -12.98
CA SER A 214 -5.18 10.00 -12.66
C SER A 214 -6.00 10.77 -13.71
N GLN A 215 -5.42 11.12 -14.87
CA GLN A 215 -6.06 11.79 -16.00
C GLN A 215 -6.30 10.84 -17.16
#